data_9cc846e9027524a887f74e647afc52ef
#
_entry.id   9cc846e9027524a887f74e647afc52ef
#
_cell.length_a   1.000
_cell.length_b   1.000
_cell.length_c   1.000
_cell.angle_alpha   90.00
_cell.angle_beta   90.00
_cell.angle_gamma   90.00
#
_symmetry.space_group_name_H-M   'P 1'
#
loop_
_entity.id
_entity.type
_entity.pdbx_description
1 polymer ?
#
loop_
_entity_poly.entity_id
_entity_poly.type
_entity_poly.pdbx_seq_one_letter_code
_entity_poly.pdbx_strand_id
1 'polypeptide(L)'
;MKYFETQWMRPNQEIGTLDQEEREHLDQSVRAYQKGKVVKILESFHRRQWQYFVEQTQGTAGRCQIANRLPATWPRNPDMQIRVEHDVIDSRSRMMWQRRDDMKLRYHRQVEDLTHEFVMPYGTWQWQRQQVFEHIEQSGVLEHSRYSRPGHTMEGLKELTEQQRYDHRHNIENLWPISQKCHCWVVLDSWCLDDDLVSPVTEKVLYPVFYGIPFIYIGGATQRSQLTELGILPNDSMRTTARSVTEQMLYLQTIFRDPIRSQQWQDQQGETIQHNITRIVRFATQGVGW
;
A
#
# COMPACT_ATOMS: atom_id res chain seq x y z
N MET A 1 27.82 -3.97 -12.31
CA MET A 1 26.67 -3.95 -13.23
C MET A 1 26.17 -2.51 -13.28
N LYS A 2 25.85 -1.94 -14.45
CA LYS A 2 25.33 -0.58 -14.55
C LYS A 2 23.80 -0.62 -14.57
N TYR A 3 23.18 0.19 -13.73
CA TYR A 3 21.73 0.32 -13.63
C TYR A 3 21.26 1.59 -14.33
N PHE A 4 19.99 1.59 -14.73
CA PHE A 4 19.24 2.73 -15.20
C PHE A 4 17.91 2.73 -14.45
N GLU A 5 17.75 3.64 -13.49
CA GLU A 5 16.52 3.81 -12.72
C GLU A 5 15.61 4.77 -13.46
N THR A 6 14.32 4.47 -13.50
CA THR A 6 13.33 5.26 -14.23
C THR A 6 11.99 5.25 -13.52
N GLN A 7 11.25 6.33 -13.71
CA GLN A 7 9.85 6.48 -13.34
C GLN A 7 9.04 6.69 -14.62
N TRP A 8 8.15 5.77 -14.89
CA TRP A 8 7.37 5.83 -16.14
C TRP A 8 6.03 6.52 -16.00
N MET A 9 5.49 6.55 -14.80
CA MET A 9 4.17 7.11 -14.53
C MET A 9 4.29 8.37 -13.68
N ARG A 10 3.59 9.42 -14.11
CA ARG A 10 3.41 10.63 -13.32
C ARG A 10 2.16 10.51 -12.45
N PRO A 11 2.19 11.00 -11.21
CA PRO A 11 0.98 11.17 -10.44
C PRO A 11 -0.02 12.04 -11.24
N ASN A 12 -1.26 11.63 -11.28
CA ASN A 12 -2.38 12.36 -11.89
C ASN A 12 -2.52 12.32 -13.42
N GLN A 13 -1.85 11.44 -14.12
CA GLN A 13 -2.13 11.27 -15.55
C GLN A 13 -3.42 10.47 -15.78
N GLU A 14 -4.29 10.97 -16.65
CA GLU A 14 -5.46 10.24 -17.11
C GLU A 14 -5.06 9.06 -17.96
N ILE A 15 -5.86 7.99 -17.88
CA ILE A 15 -5.68 6.79 -18.72
C ILE A 15 -5.96 7.21 -20.18
N GLY A 16 -4.93 7.20 -21.00
CA GLY A 16 -5.01 7.61 -22.40
C GLY A 16 -3.88 7.02 -23.25
N THR A 17 -3.63 7.63 -24.38
CA THR A 17 -2.45 7.33 -25.21
C THR A 17 -1.19 7.90 -24.57
N LEU A 18 -0.03 7.28 -24.84
CA LEU A 18 1.26 7.80 -24.38
C LEU A 18 1.47 9.22 -24.93
N ASP A 19 1.69 10.19 -24.05
CA ASP A 19 2.09 11.52 -24.45
C ASP A 19 3.56 11.60 -24.88
N GLN A 20 4.01 12.75 -25.38
CA GLN A 20 5.37 12.92 -25.88
C GLN A 20 6.40 12.71 -24.79
N GLU A 21 6.16 13.20 -23.59
CA GLU A 21 7.10 13.12 -22.47
C GLU A 21 7.20 11.70 -21.92
N GLU A 22 6.08 10.98 -21.79
CA GLU A 22 6.06 9.56 -21.47
C GLU A 22 6.90 8.77 -22.48
N ARG A 23 6.73 9.05 -23.77
CA ARG A 23 7.51 8.40 -24.84
C ARG A 23 9.00 8.67 -24.73
N GLU A 24 9.40 9.90 -24.46
CA GLU A 24 10.81 10.28 -24.29
C GLU A 24 11.48 9.52 -23.13
N HIS A 25 10.77 9.36 -21.98
CA HIS A 25 11.23 8.59 -20.84
C HIS A 25 11.31 7.09 -21.16
N LEU A 26 10.31 6.55 -21.84
CA LEU A 26 10.31 5.15 -22.27
C LEU A 26 11.44 4.88 -23.26
N ASP A 27 11.69 5.76 -24.22
CA ASP A 27 12.79 5.67 -25.17
C ASP A 27 14.16 5.70 -24.50
N GLN A 28 14.32 6.48 -23.43
CA GLN A 28 15.55 6.44 -22.62
C GLN A 28 15.75 5.07 -21.96
N SER A 29 14.68 4.49 -21.45
CA SER A 29 14.68 3.15 -20.85
C SER A 29 15.01 2.08 -21.90
N VAL A 30 14.41 2.15 -23.09
CA VAL A 30 14.70 1.27 -24.24
C VAL A 30 16.18 1.35 -24.63
N ARG A 31 16.69 2.57 -24.82
CA ARG A 31 18.11 2.78 -25.16
C ARG A 31 19.06 2.24 -24.08
N ALA A 32 18.70 2.39 -22.80
CA ALA A 32 19.48 1.86 -21.69
C ALA A 32 19.50 0.33 -21.70
N TYR A 33 18.33 -0.29 -21.91
CA TYR A 33 18.20 -1.75 -22.01
C TYR A 33 19.00 -2.31 -23.18
N GLN A 34 18.88 -1.73 -24.36
CA GLN A 34 19.61 -2.13 -25.58
C GLN A 34 21.15 -1.99 -25.43
N LYS A 35 21.61 -1.09 -24.54
CA LYS A 35 23.03 -0.95 -24.15
C LYS A 35 23.46 -1.93 -23.07
N GLY A 36 22.65 -2.93 -22.73
CA GLY A 36 22.94 -3.95 -21.74
C GLY A 36 22.91 -3.48 -20.29
N LYS A 37 22.29 -2.33 -20.00
CA LYS A 37 22.03 -1.90 -18.62
C LYS A 37 20.84 -2.65 -18.03
N VAL A 38 20.81 -2.82 -16.70
CA VAL A 38 19.62 -3.28 -16.00
C VAL A 38 18.68 -2.10 -15.85
N VAL A 39 17.47 -2.20 -16.42
CA VAL A 39 16.44 -1.16 -16.27
C VAL A 39 15.64 -1.44 -14.98
N LYS A 40 15.61 -0.46 -14.08
CA LYS A 40 14.85 -0.53 -12.81
C LYS A 40 13.62 0.33 -12.88
N ILE A 41 12.44 -0.28 -12.70
CA ILE A 41 11.14 0.37 -12.65
C ILE A 41 10.54 0.06 -11.28
N LEU A 42 10.85 0.89 -10.29
CA LEU A 42 10.51 0.65 -8.89
C LEU A 42 9.20 1.31 -8.45
N GLU A 43 8.58 2.05 -9.34
CA GLU A 43 7.29 2.71 -9.13
C GLU A 43 6.17 2.04 -9.92
N SER A 44 4.98 2.62 -9.82
CA SER A 44 3.81 2.17 -10.57
C SER A 44 3.98 2.48 -12.07
N PHE A 45 3.52 1.58 -12.90
CA PHE A 45 3.50 1.78 -14.35
C PHE A 45 2.27 1.11 -14.98
N HIS A 46 1.77 1.71 -16.06
CA HIS A 46 0.57 1.25 -16.74
C HIS A 46 0.89 0.20 -17.81
N ARG A 47 -0.10 -0.67 -18.14
CA ARG A 47 0.01 -1.70 -19.17
C ARG A 47 0.52 -1.15 -20.50
N ARG A 48 0.03 0.01 -20.96
CA ARG A 48 0.46 0.66 -22.21
C ARG A 48 1.95 1.00 -22.25
N GLN A 49 2.51 1.48 -21.12
CA GLN A 49 3.93 1.81 -21.00
C GLN A 49 4.79 0.55 -21.09
N TRP A 50 4.35 -0.50 -20.39
CA TRP A 50 5.02 -1.80 -20.46
C TRP A 50 4.95 -2.41 -21.84
N GLN A 51 3.79 -2.35 -22.51
CA GLN A 51 3.60 -2.86 -23.87
C GLN A 51 4.56 -2.17 -24.84
N TYR A 52 4.62 -0.83 -24.81
CA TYR A 52 5.57 -0.07 -25.61
C TYR A 52 7.02 -0.52 -25.38
N PHE A 53 7.45 -0.62 -24.12
CA PHE A 53 8.80 -1.04 -23.76
C PHE A 53 9.13 -2.45 -24.29
N VAL A 54 8.21 -3.39 -24.14
CA VAL A 54 8.37 -4.76 -24.65
C VAL A 54 8.46 -4.78 -26.17
N GLU A 55 7.60 -4.06 -26.88
CA GLU A 55 7.61 -3.98 -28.34
C GLU A 55 8.95 -3.43 -28.88
N GLN A 56 9.50 -2.40 -28.23
CA GLN A 56 10.75 -1.77 -28.64
C GLN A 56 12.00 -2.58 -28.22
N THR A 57 11.87 -3.55 -27.34
CA THR A 57 12.98 -4.39 -26.85
C THR A 57 12.93 -5.83 -27.33
N GLN A 58 11.95 -6.20 -28.19
CA GLN A 58 11.84 -7.55 -28.74
C GLN A 58 13.13 -7.99 -29.45
N GLY A 59 13.53 -9.26 -29.25
CA GLY A 59 14.75 -9.81 -29.80
C GLY A 59 16.05 -9.31 -29.16
N THR A 60 15.94 -8.48 -28.11
CA THR A 60 17.11 -8.03 -27.35
C THR A 60 17.10 -8.72 -25.99
N ALA A 61 18.14 -9.50 -25.70
CA ALA A 61 18.33 -10.09 -24.37
C ALA A 61 18.77 -9.04 -23.36
N GLY A 62 18.19 -9.06 -22.16
CA GLY A 62 18.54 -8.10 -21.13
C GLY A 62 17.85 -8.37 -19.79
N ARG A 63 18.00 -7.42 -18.86
CA ARG A 63 17.47 -7.53 -17.49
C ARG A 63 16.63 -6.33 -17.10
N CYS A 64 15.51 -6.62 -16.43
CA CYS A 64 14.62 -5.61 -15.87
C CYS A 64 14.33 -5.94 -14.41
N GLN A 65 14.30 -4.92 -13.56
CA GLN A 65 13.89 -5.02 -12.16
C GLN A 65 12.62 -4.18 -11.99
N ILE A 66 11.59 -4.79 -11.43
CA ILE A 66 10.27 -4.14 -11.25
C ILE A 66 9.80 -4.31 -9.81
N ALA A 67 9.00 -3.37 -9.35
CA ALA A 67 8.53 -3.35 -7.95
C ALA A 67 7.44 -4.37 -7.62
N ASN A 68 6.80 -4.97 -8.65
CA ASN A 68 5.76 -5.97 -8.47
C ASN A 68 5.69 -6.91 -9.69
N ARG A 69 5.03 -8.06 -9.55
CA ARG A 69 4.86 -9.02 -10.65
C ARG A 69 3.94 -8.49 -11.73
N LEU A 70 4.31 -8.80 -12.97
CA LEU A 70 3.44 -8.53 -14.12
C LEU A 70 2.26 -9.52 -14.15
N PRO A 71 1.05 -9.07 -14.43
CA PRO A 71 -0.07 -9.95 -14.73
C PRO A 71 0.27 -10.94 -15.85
N ALA A 72 -0.26 -12.17 -15.76
CA ALA A 72 0.03 -13.21 -16.76
C ALA A 72 -0.42 -12.84 -18.18
N THR A 73 -1.44 -12.00 -18.29
CA THR A 73 -2.03 -11.50 -19.54
C THR A 73 -1.25 -10.37 -20.21
N TRP A 74 -0.20 -9.85 -19.55
CA TRP A 74 0.57 -8.75 -20.11
C TRP A 74 1.64 -9.26 -21.07
N PRO A 75 2.01 -8.46 -22.09
CA PRO A 75 3.01 -8.85 -23.08
C PRO A 75 4.37 -9.16 -22.43
N ARG A 76 5.09 -10.11 -23.00
CA ARG A 76 6.39 -10.57 -22.54
C ARG A 76 7.40 -10.50 -23.67
N ASN A 77 8.62 -10.13 -23.34
CA ASN A 77 9.78 -10.39 -24.18
C ASN A 77 10.46 -11.67 -23.65
N PRO A 78 10.50 -12.78 -24.40
CA PRO A 78 11.05 -14.05 -23.92
C PRO A 78 12.54 -13.97 -23.59
N ASP A 79 13.26 -13.01 -24.16
CA ASP A 79 14.69 -12.80 -23.94
C ASP A 79 14.99 -11.90 -22.73
N MET A 80 13.94 -11.35 -22.11
CA MET A 80 14.04 -10.46 -20.95
C MET A 80 13.99 -11.24 -19.65
N GLN A 81 15.02 -11.11 -18.82
CA GLN A 81 15.02 -11.58 -17.44
C GLN A 81 14.38 -10.51 -16.53
N ILE A 82 13.25 -10.84 -15.92
CA ILE A 82 12.55 -9.94 -15.00
C ILE A 82 12.79 -10.41 -13.56
N ARG A 83 13.23 -9.49 -12.70
CA ARG A 83 13.34 -9.69 -11.26
C ARG A 83 12.39 -8.74 -10.53
N VAL A 84 11.63 -9.28 -9.58
CA VAL A 84 10.79 -8.48 -8.71
C VAL A 84 11.61 -8.03 -7.49
N GLU A 85 11.54 -6.74 -7.15
CA GLU A 85 12.22 -6.15 -6.01
C GLU A 85 11.20 -5.66 -4.98
N HIS A 86 11.45 -5.93 -3.72
CA HIS A 86 10.56 -5.55 -2.61
C HIS A 86 11.21 -4.51 -1.68
N ASP A 87 12.06 -3.65 -2.22
CA ASP A 87 12.89 -2.70 -1.46
C ASP A 87 12.09 -1.81 -0.50
N VAL A 88 10.87 -1.40 -0.90
CA VAL A 88 9.99 -0.57 -0.06
C VAL A 88 9.58 -1.34 1.20
N ILE A 89 9.11 -2.57 1.02
CA ILE A 89 8.64 -3.42 2.15
C ILE A 89 9.82 -3.76 3.06
N ASP A 90 10.96 -4.16 2.51
CA ASP A 90 12.16 -4.51 3.26
C ASP A 90 12.72 -3.34 4.08
N SER A 91 12.92 -2.19 3.44
CA SER A 91 13.49 -1.02 4.10
C SER A 91 12.57 -0.46 5.19
N ARG A 92 11.25 -0.41 4.92
CA ARG A 92 10.26 0.10 5.87
C ARG A 92 10.03 -0.85 7.04
N SER A 93 9.99 -2.17 6.79
CA SER A 93 9.88 -3.18 7.86
C SER A 93 11.06 -3.10 8.82
N ARG A 94 12.29 -2.94 8.31
CA ARG A 94 13.49 -2.76 9.16
C ARG A 94 13.40 -1.50 10.00
N MET A 95 13.04 -0.38 9.39
CA MET A 95 12.90 0.90 10.09
C MET A 95 11.84 0.81 11.21
N MET A 96 10.67 0.24 10.92
CA MET A 96 9.60 0.06 11.89
C MET A 96 10.04 -0.86 13.03
N TRP A 97 10.68 -1.97 12.70
CA TRP A 97 11.16 -2.94 13.68
C TRP A 97 12.18 -2.34 14.66
N GLN A 98 13.08 -1.47 14.19
CA GLN A 98 14.03 -0.75 15.04
C GLN A 98 13.35 0.19 16.06
N ARG A 99 12.12 0.67 15.74
CA ARG A 99 11.35 1.58 16.59
C ARG A 99 10.43 0.90 17.60
N ARG A 100 10.23 -0.41 17.53
CA ARG A 100 9.25 -1.15 18.35
C ARG A 100 9.44 -0.93 19.85
N ASP A 101 10.70 -0.90 20.30
CA ASP A 101 11.04 -0.80 21.73
C ASP A 101 10.78 0.62 22.26
N ASP A 102 11.06 1.64 21.45
CA ASP A 102 10.80 3.04 21.76
C ASP A 102 9.30 3.32 21.91
N MET A 103 8.48 2.66 21.08
CA MET A 103 7.04 2.89 21.02
C MET A 103 6.26 2.10 22.07
N LYS A 104 6.88 1.17 22.80
CA LYS A 104 6.20 0.31 23.80
C LYS A 104 4.92 -0.32 23.24
N LEU A 105 5.03 -0.94 22.06
CA LEU A 105 3.89 -1.52 21.35
C LEU A 105 3.12 -2.51 22.24
N ARG A 106 1.80 -2.31 22.34
CA ARG A 106 0.89 -3.21 23.04
C ARG A 106 -0.01 -3.88 22.01
N TYR A 107 0.16 -5.18 21.81
CA TYR A 107 -0.63 -5.96 20.85
C TYR A 107 -1.96 -6.45 21.43
N HIS A 108 -2.11 -6.43 22.77
CA HIS A 108 -3.37 -6.73 23.44
C HIS A 108 -4.06 -5.41 23.78
N ARG A 109 -5.19 -5.15 23.15
CA ARG A 109 -6.01 -3.98 23.36
C ARG A 109 -7.31 -4.40 24.02
N GLN A 110 -7.72 -3.67 25.03
CA GLN A 110 -9.04 -3.87 25.65
C GLN A 110 -10.07 -3.10 24.85
N VAL A 111 -11.24 -3.69 24.61
CA VAL A 111 -12.31 -3.04 23.83
C VAL A 111 -12.80 -1.76 24.49
N GLU A 112 -12.77 -1.69 25.81
CA GLU A 112 -13.14 -0.52 26.61
C GLU A 112 -12.25 0.70 26.34
N ASP A 113 -11.02 0.51 25.88
CA ASP A 113 -10.09 1.57 25.52
C ASP A 113 -10.31 2.09 24.10
N LEU A 114 -11.12 1.40 23.28
CA LEU A 114 -11.36 1.73 21.89
C LEU A 114 -12.50 2.75 21.77
N THR A 115 -12.17 3.96 21.36
CA THR A 115 -13.10 5.09 21.28
C THR A 115 -13.49 5.48 19.86
N HIS A 116 -12.84 4.86 18.84
CA HIS A 116 -13.08 5.16 17.44
C HIS A 116 -13.31 3.88 16.65
N GLU A 117 -14.28 3.88 15.75
CA GLU A 117 -14.60 2.74 14.92
C GLU A 117 -13.47 2.45 13.92
N PHE A 118 -13.05 3.48 13.20
CA PHE A 118 -11.99 3.34 12.20
C PHE A 118 -10.92 4.43 12.31
N VAL A 119 -9.72 4.12 11.81
CA VAL A 119 -8.71 5.11 11.47
C VAL A 119 -8.35 4.97 9.98
N MET A 120 -8.38 6.08 9.26
CA MET A 120 -8.13 6.12 7.82
C MET A 120 -7.25 7.32 7.46
N PRO A 121 -5.91 7.19 7.53
CA PRO A 121 -5.01 8.25 7.13
C PRO A 121 -4.92 8.32 5.59
N TYR A 122 -5.32 9.47 5.05
CA TYR A 122 -5.28 9.79 3.64
C TYR A 122 -4.63 11.17 3.45
N GLY A 123 -3.31 11.20 3.27
CA GLY A 123 -2.55 12.46 3.26
C GLY A 123 -2.18 13.00 1.89
N THR A 124 -2.12 12.16 0.85
CA THR A 124 -1.68 12.56 -0.49
C THR A 124 -2.81 12.44 -1.49
N TRP A 125 -3.07 13.54 -2.21
CA TRP A 125 -4.09 13.54 -3.24
C TRP A 125 -3.78 12.51 -4.34
N GLN A 126 -4.77 11.69 -4.65
CA GLN A 126 -4.84 10.82 -5.81
C GLN A 126 -6.31 10.63 -6.16
N TRP A 127 -6.68 10.80 -7.43
CA TRP A 127 -8.07 10.80 -7.84
C TRP A 127 -8.83 9.51 -7.47
N GLN A 128 -8.19 8.33 -7.57
CA GLN A 128 -8.80 7.06 -7.20
C GLN A 128 -9.07 6.97 -5.69
N ARG A 129 -8.12 7.38 -4.86
CA ARG A 129 -8.35 7.48 -3.41
C ARG A 129 -9.43 8.47 -3.07
N GLN A 130 -9.47 9.60 -3.79
CA GLN A 130 -10.50 10.61 -3.60
C GLN A 130 -11.89 10.03 -3.87
N GLN A 131 -12.07 9.30 -4.98
CA GLN A 131 -13.34 8.64 -5.29
C GLN A 131 -13.77 7.64 -4.21
N VAL A 132 -12.83 6.81 -3.74
CA VAL A 132 -13.13 5.86 -2.66
C VAL A 132 -13.48 6.59 -1.37
N PHE A 133 -12.71 7.61 -1.02
CA PHE A 133 -12.92 8.40 0.19
C PHE A 133 -14.28 9.10 0.17
N GLU A 134 -14.62 9.78 -0.92
CA GLU A 134 -15.91 10.49 -1.08
C GLU A 134 -17.09 9.53 -0.96
N HIS A 135 -16.99 8.33 -1.52
CA HIS A 135 -18.03 7.32 -1.39
C HIS A 135 -18.21 6.86 0.06
N ILE A 136 -17.09 6.65 0.80
CA ILE A 136 -17.10 6.31 2.22
C ILE A 136 -17.69 7.46 3.05
N GLU A 137 -17.26 8.70 2.80
CA GLU A 137 -17.71 9.89 3.52
C GLU A 137 -19.22 10.11 3.33
N GLN A 138 -19.74 9.98 2.10
CA GLN A 138 -21.16 10.12 1.77
C GLN A 138 -22.05 9.07 2.46
N SER A 139 -21.51 7.92 2.83
CA SER A 139 -22.24 6.88 3.55
C SER A 139 -22.49 7.20 5.03
N GLY A 140 -21.81 8.21 5.59
CA GLY A 140 -21.89 8.58 7.00
C GLY A 140 -21.09 7.67 7.95
N VAL A 141 -20.42 6.63 7.44
CA VAL A 141 -19.69 5.65 8.28
C VAL A 141 -18.49 6.23 9.03
N LEU A 142 -18.06 7.46 8.68
CA LEU A 142 -16.91 8.12 9.31
C LEU A 142 -17.25 8.95 10.55
N GLU A 143 -18.52 9.01 10.96
CA GLU A 143 -18.99 9.88 12.07
C GLU A 143 -18.23 9.62 13.40
N HIS A 144 -17.92 8.34 13.69
CA HIS A 144 -17.17 7.94 14.89
C HIS A 144 -15.75 7.45 14.57
N SER A 145 -15.17 7.97 13.50
CA SER A 145 -13.87 7.54 12.99
C SER A 145 -12.86 8.68 13.03
N ARG A 146 -11.58 8.35 12.93
CA ARG A 146 -10.49 9.31 12.75
C ARG A 146 -9.95 9.18 11.34
N TYR A 147 -9.98 10.26 10.60
CA TYR A 147 -9.49 10.28 9.23
C TYR A 147 -8.78 11.59 8.88
N SER A 148 -7.89 11.53 7.91
CA SER A 148 -7.32 12.71 7.26
C SER A 148 -7.61 12.67 5.76
N ARG A 149 -7.61 13.84 5.14
CA ARG A 149 -7.66 14.01 3.68
C ARG A 149 -6.83 15.23 3.28
N PRO A 150 -6.47 15.40 2.01
CA PRO A 150 -5.80 16.60 1.58
C PRO A 150 -6.53 17.87 2.05
N GLY A 151 -5.83 18.75 2.75
CA GLY A 151 -6.42 19.96 3.36
C GLY A 151 -7.15 19.76 4.69
N HIS A 152 -7.25 18.53 5.20
CA HIS A 152 -7.85 18.24 6.50
C HIS A 152 -6.96 17.29 7.30
N THR A 153 -6.33 17.81 8.34
CA THR A 153 -5.49 17.00 9.24
C THR A 153 -6.38 16.27 10.25
N MET A 154 -6.11 14.99 10.44
CA MET A 154 -6.81 14.18 11.44
C MET A 154 -6.65 14.79 12.84
N GLU A 155 -7.75 14.91 13.56
CA GLU A 155 -7.74 15.41 14.93
C GLU A 155 -6.82 14.55 15.83
N GLY A 156 -5.99 15.20 16.62
CA GLY A 156 -5.01 14.56 17.51
C GLY A 156 -3.66 14.26 16.87
N LEU A 157 -3.49 14.47 15.55
CA LEU A 157 -2.18 14.47 14.95
C LEU A 157 -1.43 15.77 15.23
N LYS A 158 -0.14 15.66 15.51
CA LYS A 158 0.76 16.82 15.57
C LYS A 158 0.99 17.33 14.15
N GLU A 159 0.99 18.65 14.01
CA GLU A 159 1.42 19.25 12.75
C GLU A 159 2.88 18.92 12.49
N LEU A 160 3.13 18.36 11.31
CA LEU A 160 4.48 18.04 10.86
C LEU A 160 4.94 19.10 9.85
N THR A 161 6.19 19.50 9.93
CA THR A 161 6.83 20.30 8.88
C THR A 161 6.84 19.51 7.56
N GLU A 162 6.99 20.20 6.43
CA GLU A 162 7.06 19.54 5.12
C GLU A 162 8.14 18.44 5.10
N GLN A 163 9.31 18.72 5.62
CA GLN A 163 10.40 17.73 5.71
C GLN A 163 10.05 16.53 6.60
N GLN A 164 9.34 16.74 7.70
CA GLN A 164 8.90 15.66 8.60
C GLN A 164 7.81 14.78 7.97
N ARG A 165 6.96 15.31 7.08
CA ARG A 165 5.93 14.52 6.36
C ARG A 165 6.55 13.47 5.45
N TYR A 166 7.74 13.71 4.92
CA TYR A 166 8.49 12.72 4.13
C TYR A 166 9.31 11.75 4.99
N ASP A 167 9.52 12.05 6.28
CA ASP A 167 10.14 11.10 7.20
C ASP A 167 9.10 10.18 7.84
N HIS A 168 9.03 8.95 7.34
CA HIS A 168 8.10 7.93 7.83
C HIS A 168 8.22 7.64 9.33
N ARG A 169 9.36 7.95 9.96
CA ARG A 169 9.54 7.80 11.42
C ARG A 169 8.58 8.72 12.18
N HIS A 170 8.47 9.97 11.77
CA HIS A 170 7.52 10.90 12.38
C HIS A 170 6.07 10.49 12.15
N ASN A 171 5.75 9.94 10.98
CA ASN A 171 4.42 9.44 10.70
C ASN A 171 4.05 8.24 11.60
N ILE A 172 4.98 7.31 11.84
CA ILE A 172 4.78 6.17 12.74
C ILE A 172 4.46 6.67 14.16
N GLU A 173 5.28 7.56 14.71
CA GLU A 173 5.12 8.08 16.07
C GLU A 173 3.84 8.90 16.22
N ASN A 174 3.46 9.64 15.18
CA ASN A 174 2.29 10.52 15.20
C ASN A 174 0.98 9.75 15.10
N LEU A 175 0.93 8.70 14.30
CA LEU A 175 -0.28 7.89 14.10
C LEU A 175 -0.54 6.89 15.24
N TRP A 176 0.50 6.49 15.98
CA TRP A 176 0.40 5.49 17.02
C TRP A 176 -0.65 5.77 18.10
N PRO A 177 -0.67 6.96 18.77
CA PRO A 177 -1.62 7.22 19.85
C PRO A 177 -3.08 7.16 19.43
N ILE A 178 -3.38 7.59 18.19
CA ILE A 178 -4.73 7.56 17.64
C ILE A 178 -5.11 6.12 17.27
N SER A 179 -4.18 5.43 16.66
CA SER A 179 -4.39 4.06 16.18
C SER A 179 -4.70 3.08 17.32
N GLN A 180 -4.11 3.28 18.49
CA GLN A 180 -4.39 2.45 19.67
C GLN A 180 -5.85 2.53 20.17
N LYS A 181 -6.54 3.59 19.81
CA LYS A 181 -7.92 3.88 20.23
C LYS A 181 -8.97 3.52 19.17
N CYS A 182 -8.57 2.88 18.06
CA CYS A 182 -9.51 2.48 17.01
C CYS A 182 -9.70 0.96 16.95
N HIS A 183 -10.88 0.53 16.53
CA HIS A 183 -11.19 -0.87 16.33
C HIS A 183 -10.46 -1.43 15.10
N CYS A 184 -10.47 -0.71 13.99
CA CYS A 184 -9.99 -1.18 12.71
C CYS A 184 -9.32 -0.06 11.91
N TRP A 185 -8.30 -0.41 11.13
CA TRP A 185 -7.63 0.48 10.19
C TRP A 185 -8.19 0.30 8.78
N VAL A 186 -8.37 1.39 8.03
CA VAL A 186 -8.71 1.33 6.61
C VAL A 186 -7.51 1.79 5.78
N VAL A 187 -6.94 0.87 5.03
CA VAL A 187 -5.80 1.13 4.14
C VAL A 187 -6.30 1.40 2.73
N LEU A 188 -6.26 2.66 2.31
CA LEU A 188 -6.43 3.05 0.92
C LEU A 188 -5.07 3.09 0.24
N ASP A 189 -4.73 2.05 -0.52
CA ASP A 189 -3.44 2.03 -1.21
C ASP A 189 -3.45 2.95 -2.44
N SER A 190 -2.27 3.26 -2.95
CA SER A 190 -2.14 4.04 -4.18
C SER A 190 -2.70 3.24 -5.35
N TRP A 191 -3.44 3.92 -6.25
CA TRP A 191 -3.99 3.28 -7.46
C TRP A 191 -4.95 2.12 -7.16
N CYS A 192 -5.76 2.28 -6.13
CA CYS A 192 -6.58 1.20 -5.57
C CYS A 192 -7.73 0.70 -6.46
N LEU A 193 -8.06 1.40 -7.56
CA LEU A 193 -9.14 1.03 -8.48
C LEU A 193 -8.65 0.64 -9.89
N ASP A 194 -7.34 0.61 -10.13
CA ASP A 194 -6.78 0.38 -11.46
C ASP A 194 -6.14 -1.01 -11.56
N ASP A 195 -6.80 -1.90 -12.27
CA ASP A 195 -6.32 -3.26 -12.51
C ASP A 195 -5.36 -3.36 -13.74
N ASP A 196 -5.28 -2.31 -14.58
CA ASP A 196 -4.33 -2.20 -15.68
C ASP A 196 -3.00 -1.51 -15.27
N LEU A 197 -2.76 -1.43 -13.97
CA LEU A 197 -1.57 -0.86 -13.39
C LEU A 197 -0.77 -1.90 -12.62
N VAL A 198 0.53 -1.98 -12.86
CA VAL A 198 1.46 -2.65 -11.94
C VAL A 198 1.91 -1.63 -10.90
N SER A 199 1.52 -1.84 -9.67
CA SER A 199 1.87 -0.97 -8.55
C SER A 199 2.36 -1.82 -7.38
N PRO A 200 3.44 -1.41 -6.69
CA PRO A 200 3.86 -2.08 -5.47
C PRO A 200 2.85 -1.85 -4.34
N VAL A 201 2.80 -2.81 -3.42
CA VAL A 201 2.21 -2.57 -2.09
C VAL A 201 3.03 -1.50 -1.40
N THR A 202 2.35 -0.49 -0.87
CA THR A 202 3.02 0.63 -0.22
C THR A 202 3.20 0.39 1.28
N GLU A 203 4.02 1.22 1.91
CA GLU A 203 4.27 1.20 3.35
C GLU A 203 3.01 1.38 4.20
N LYS A 204 1.90 1.84 3.61
CA LYS A 204 0.65 2.10 4.34
C LYS A 204 0.06 0.86 4.99
N VAL A 205 0.24 -0.30 4.36
CA VAL A 205 -0.21 -1.58 4.93
C VAL A 205 0.65 -2.00 6.12
N LEU A 206 1.89 -1.55 6.19
CA LEU A 206 2.79 -1.91 7.29
C LEU A 206 2.41 -1.23 8.61
N TYR A 207 1.75 -0.04 8.58
CA TYR A 207 1.34 0.65 9.80
C TYR A 207 0.39 -0.17 10.66
N PRO A 208 -0.79 -0.61 10.17
CA PRO A 208 -1.68 -1.42 11.00
C PRO A 208 -1.05 -2.73 11.45
N VAL A 209 -0.27 -3.39 10.58
CA VAL A 209 0.43 -4.63 10.95
C VAL A 209 1.44 -4.39 12.07
N PHE A 210 2.24 -3.34 11.97
CA PHE A 210 3.23 -2.98 12.99
C PHE A 210 2.57 -2.60 14.32
N TYR A 211 1.40 -1.94 14.27
CA TYR A 211 0.64 -1.57 15.47
C TYR A 211 -0.18 -2.74 16.05
N GLY A 212 -0.26 -3.87 15.36
CA GLY A 212 -1.12 -4.98 15.78
C GLY A 212 -2.61 -4.64 15.72
N ILE A 213 -3.03 -3.91 14.68
CA ILE A 213 -4.41 -3.46 14.50
C ILE A 213 -5.03 -4.20 13.33
N PRO A 214 -6.26 -4.74 13.48
CA PRO A 214 -7.01 -5.29 12.36
C PRO A 214 -7.19 -4.25 11.25
N PHE A 215 -7.13 -4.66 9.99
CA PHE A 215 -7.28 -3.71 8.90
C PHE A 215 -8.09 -4.23 7.71
N ILE A 216 -8.80 -3.31 7.07
CA ILE A 216 -9.42 -3.48 5.76
C ILE A 216 -8.42 -2.95 4.72
N TYR A 217 -8.26 -3.67 3.63
CA TYR A 217 -7.38 -3.26 2.53
C TYR A 217 -8.14 -3.09 1.23
N ILE A 218 -7.93 -1.95 0.57
CA ILE A 218 -8.35 -1.74 -0.81
C ILE A 218 -7.14 -1.34 -1.65
N GLY A 219 -6.90 -2.10 -2.70
CA GLY A 219 -5.78 -1.91 -3.64
C GLY A 219 -6.08 -2.55 -4.98
N GLY A 220 -5.34 -2.18 -6.02
CA GLY A 220 -5.42 -2.76 -7.36
C GLY A 220 -5.05 -4.24 -7.40
N ALA A 221 -5.34 -4.92 -8.51
CA ALA A 221 -5.15 -6.37 -8.64
C ALA A 221 -3.72 -6.82 -8.36
N THR A 222 -2.72 -6.08 -8.85
CA THR A 222 -1.31 -6.43 -8.65
C THR A 222 -0.86 -6.24 -7.20
N GLN A 223 -1.37 -5.20 -6.53
CA GLN A 223 -1.12 -4.96 -5.11
C GLN A 223 -1.73 -6.06 -4.24
N ARG A 224 -2.97 -6.48 -4.53
CA ARG A 224 -3.63 -7.58 -3.82
C ARG A 224 -2.86 -8.90 -3.98
N SER A 225 -2.39 -9.18 -5.20
CA SER A 225 -1.56 -10.36 -5.48
C SER A 225 -0.26 -10.31 -4.68
N GLN A 226 0.44 -9.18 -4.67
CA GLN A 226 1.67 -9.01 -3.91
C GLN A 226 1.44 -9.13 -2.41
N LEU A 227 0.36 -8.58 -1.88
CA LEU A 227 0.03 -8.69 -0.45
C LEU A 227 -0.16 -10.16 -0.05
N THR A 228 -0.85 -10.94 -0.90
CA THR A 228 -1.02 -12.39 -0.72
C THR A 228 0.32 -13.13 -0.75
N GLU A 229 1.18 -12.82 -1.71
CA GLU A 229 2.52 -13.42 -1.83
C GLU A 229 3.41 -13.09 -0.63
N LEU A 230 3.35 -11.86 -0.13
CA LEU A 230 4.02 -11.47 1.11
C LEU A 230 3.47 -12.19 2.35
N GLY A 231 2.30 -12.80 2.23
CA GLY A 231 1.60 -13.46 3.34
C GLY A 231 1.13 -12.48 4.40
N ILE A 232 0.86 -11.23 4.02
CA ILE A 232 0.21 -10.24 4.88
C ILE A 232 -1.29 -10.34 4.64
N LEU A 233 -2.03 -10.67 5.68
CA LEU A 233 -3.45 -10.94 5.59
C LEU A 233 -4.27 -9.76 6.14
N PRO A 234 -5.11 -9.11 5.34
CA PRO A 234 -6.17 -8.26 5.88
C PRO A 234 -7.08 -9.09 6.78
N ASN A 235 -7.63 -8.46 7.80
CA ASN A 235 -8.53 -9.13 8.76
C ASN A 235 -9.91 -9.45 8.19
N ASP A 236 -10.13 -9.10 6.95
CA ASP A 236 -11.27 -9.48 6.13
C ASP A 236 -10.82 -9.58 4.67
N SER A 237 -11.71 -10.02 3.79
CA SER A 237 -11.39 -10.15 2.36
C SER A 237 -10.94 -8.81 1.77
N MET A 238 -9.93 -8.87 0.88
CA MET A 238 -9.47 -7.68 0.15
C MET A 238 -10.59 -7.09 -0.69
N ARG A 239 -10.72 -5.77 -0.66
CA ARG A 239 -11.77 -5.04 -1.37
C ARG A 239 -11.27 -4.53 -2.72
N THR A 240 -12.18 -4.51 -3.67
CA THR A 240 -11.88 -4.13 -5.06
C THR A 240 -12.63 -2.88 -5.51
N THR A 241 -13.64 -2.44 -4.77
CA THR A 241 -14.46 -1.28 -5.12
C THR A 241 -14.73 -0.40 -3.90
N ALA A 242 -15.01 0.88 -4.13
CA ALA A 242 -15.43 1.80 -3.08
C ALA A 242 -16.68 1.30 -2.35
N ARG A 243 -17.65 0.77 -3.11
CA ARG A 243 -18.89 0.20 -2.54
C ARG A 243 -18.60 -0.96 -1.60
N SER A 244 -17.78 -1.92 -2.00
CA SER A 244 -17.50 -3.11 -1.19
C SER A 244 -16.77 -2.78 0.11
N VAL A 245 -15.87 -1.78 0.13
CA VAL A 245 -15.21 -1.34 1.37
C VAL A 245 -16.19 -0.60 2.29
N THR A 246 -17.07 0.22 1.72
CA THR A 246 -18.10 0.93 2.49
C THR A 246 -19.10 -0.03 3.13
N GLU A 247 -19.61 -1.00 2.37
CA GLU A 247 -20.52 -2.04 2.90
C GLU A 247 -19.88 -2.81 4.06
N GLN A 248 -18.59 -3.13 3.96
CA GLN A 248 -17.86 -3.78 5.03
C GLN A 248 -17.70 -2.87 6.25
N MET A 249 -17.35 -1.61 6.07
CA MET A 249 -17.24 -0.66 7.18
C MET A 249 -18.59 -0.50 7.92
N LEU A 250 -19.69 -0.36 7.17
CA LEU A 250 -21.05 -0.29 7.76
C LEU A 250 -21.39 -1.57 8.53
N TYR A 251 -21.05 -2.73 8.02
CA TYR A 251 -21.24 -4.00 8.74
C TYR A 251 -20.42 -4.04 10.02
N LEU A 252 -19.13 -3.71 9.98
CA LEU A 252 -18.26 -3.69 11.16
C LEU A 252 -18.71 -2.64 12.19
N GLN A 253 -19.23 -1.50 11.75
CA GLN A 253 -19.80 -0.48 12.63
C GLN A 253 -20.92 -1.06 13.51
N THR A 254 -21.78 -1.94 12.96
CA THR A 254 -22.81 -2.62 13.75
C THR A 254 -22.24 -3.57 14.81
N ILE A 255 -21.04 -4.11 14.56
CA ILE A 255 -20.32 -4.96 15.52
C ILE A 255 -19.68 -4.09 16.60
N PHE A 256 -18.99 -3.01 16.23
CA PHE A 256 -18.23 -2.17 17.16
C PHE A 256 -19.13 -1.40 18.15
N ARG A 257 -20.38 -1.16 17.80
CA ARG A 257 -21.38 -0.53 18.70
C ARG A 257 -21.95 -1.47 19.77
N ASP A 258 -21.69 -2.76 19.67
CA ASP A 258 -22.05 -3.76 20.67
C ASP A 258 -20.75 -4.25 21.36
N PRO A 259 -20.52 -3.95 22.65
CA PRO A 259 -19.27 -4.30 23.34
C PRO A 259 -18.96 -5.82 23.31
N ILE A 260 -19.98 -6.67 23.43
CA ILE A 260 -19.79 -8.12 23.42
C ILE A 260 -19.35 -8.60 22.03
N ARG A 261 -20.04 -8.16 20.99
CA ARG A 261 -19.71 -8.51 19.61
C ARG A 261 -18.35 -7.93 19.21
N SER A 262 -18.04 -6.73 19.69
CA SER A 262 -16.76 -6.08 19.44
C SER A 262 -15.61 -6.86 20.07
N GLN A 263 -15.76 -7.33 21.33
CA GLN A 263 -14.75 -8.17 21.96
C GLN A 263 -14.57 -9.50 21.22
N GLN A 264 -15.66 -10.17 20.88
CA GLN A 264 -15.61 -11.42 20.10
C GLN A 264 -14.90 -11.23 18.76
N TRP A 265 -15.16 -10.11 18.06
CA TRP A 265 -14.49 -9.81 16.81
C TRP A 265 -13.00 -9.54 17.01
N GLN A 266 -12.58 -8.77 18.02
CA GLN A 266 -11.18 -8.53 18.35
C GLN A 266 -10.43 -9.84 18.65
N ASP A 267 -11.04 -10.72 19.43
CA ASP A 267 -10.47 -12.02 19.79
C ASP A 267 -10.24 -12.90 18.54
N GLN A 268 -11.21 -12.91 17.61
CA GLN A 268 -11.08 -13.62 16.33
C GLN A 268 -9.95 -13.06 15.43
N GLN A 269 -9.60 -11.77 15.57
CA GLN A 269 -8.52 -11.18 14.79
C GLN A 269 -7.12 -11.53 15.33
N GLY A 270 -7.03 -12.02 16.56
CA GLY A 270 -5.76 -12.23 17.26
C GLY A 270 -4.74 -13.09 16.49
N GLU A 271 -5.18 -14.20 15.90
CA GLU A 271 -4.30 -15.07 15.10
C GLU A 271 -3.76 -14.38 13.85
N THR A 272 -4.62 -13.66 13.13
CA THR A 272 -4.23 -12.90 11.94
C THR A 272 -3.25 -11.79 12.29
N ILE A 273 -3.48 -11.06 13.38
CA ILE A 273 -2.57 -10.03 13.89
C ILE A 273 -1.19 -10.65 14.19
N GLN A 274 -1.16 -11.72 14.95
CA GLN A 274 0.10 -12.40 15.33
C GLN A 274 0.84 -12.94 14.11
N HIS A 275 0.12 -13.51 13.14
CA HIS A 275 0.68 -13.95 11.88
C HIS A 275 1.34 -12.78 11.13
N ASN A 276 0.63 -11.68 10.96
CA ASN A 276 1.12 -10.49 10.26
C ASN A 276 2.36 -9.88 10.93
N ILE A 277 2.37 -9.79 12.28
CA ILE A 277 3.52 -9.32 13.04
C ILE A 277 4.74 -10.22 12.79
N THR A 278 4.54 -11.53 12.80
CA THR A 278 5.60 -12.51 12.52
C THR A 278 6.19 -12.30 11.12
N ARG A 279 5.35 -11.98 10.12
CA ARG A 279 5.81 -11.67 8.76
C ARG A 279 6.67 -10.40 8.71
N ILE A 280 6.25 -9.30 9.37
CA ILE A 280 7.07 -8.08 9.43
C ILE A 280 8.42 -8.32 10.15
N VAL A 281 8.43 -9.05 11.24
CA VAL A 281 9.67 -9.44 11.94
C VAL A 281 10.61 -10.16 10.99
N ARG A 282 10.09 -11.12 10.23
CA ARG A 282 10.87 -11.87 9.25
C ARG A 282 11.43 -10.94 8.16
N PHE A 283 10.62 -10.05 7.60
CA PHE A 283 11.10 -9.08 6.60
C PHE A 283 12.18 -8.17 7.17
N ALA A 284 12.01 -7.69 8.40
CA ALA A 284 12.98 -6.83 9.06
C ALA A 284 14.34 -7.51 9.34
N THR A 285 14.33 -8.80 9.65
CA THR A 285 15.53 -9.55 10.08
C THR A 285 16.20 -10.33 8.96
N GLN A 286 15.44 -10.85 8.02
CA GLN A 286 15.93 -11.76 6.97
C GLN A 286 15.78 -11.16 5.55
N GLY A 287 15.02 -10.10 5.40
CA GLY A 287 14.56 -9.58 4.12
C GLY A 287 13.41 -10.41 3.53
N VAL A 288 12.80 -9.90 2.48
CA VAL A 288 11.84 -10.65 1.65
C VAL A 288 12.67 -11.55 0.73
N GLY A 289 13.15 -12.67 1.27
CA GLY A 289 13.86 -13.68 0.49
C GLY A 289 12.86 -14.50 -0.32
N TRP A 290 13.03 -14.50 -1.63
CA TRP A 290 12.37 -15.40 -2.56
C TRP A 290 13.38 -16.39 -3.12
#